data_9d57d8f7522ed328edc9273fca4917e4
#
_entry.id   9d57d8f7522ed328edc9273fca4917e4
#
_cell.length_a   1.000
_cell.length_b   1.000
_cell.length_c   1.000
_cell.angle_alpha   90.00
_cell.angle_beta   90.00
_cell.angle_gamma   90.00
#
_symmetry.space_group_name_H-M   'P 1'
#
loop_
_entity.id
_entity.type
_entity.pdbx_description
1 polymer ?
#
loop_
_entity_poly.entity_id
_entity_poly.type
_entity_poly.pdbx_seq_one_letter_code
_entity_poly.pdbx_strand_id
1 'polypeptide(L)'
;MKRLSFAIAAMALCLNTMAQNWRQQGSRVEEHTVKSEVLKAERNYTVYLPAGYDQHTERTYPVLYLLHGMNDTNKGWYERGHVKDVMDQLVASGEACEMIIVTPDAGGNIMEDKWNGYFNMEGWNYEDFFFNEFVPMIESKYRIKADKAHRAVAGLSMGGGGATSYAQRHADMFAACYAMSALMHLPPASAEQVATGNKMALLTDAANRYSCVDYVKGADEARKQQLRSVQWFIDCGDDDFLFDCNLDLYQEMRKARIACQLRVRDGGHTWEYWHSALYTALPYFSRIFGK
;
A
#
# COMPACT_ATOMS: atom_id res chain seq x y z
N MET A 1 10.06 -61.84 14.63
CA MET A 1 10.57 -60.60 15.20
C MET A 1 11.14 -59.61 14.16
N LYS A 2 11.96 -60.01 13.18
CA LYS A 2 12.57 -59.10 12.21
C LYS A 2 11.56 -58.30 11.30
N ARG A 3 10.37 -58.89 10.97
CA ARG A 3 9.37 -58.19 10.13
C ARG A 3 8.59 -57.07 10.85
N LEU A 4 8.41 -57.17 12.18
CA LEU A 4 7.73 -56.17 12.99
C LEU A 4 8.61 -54.93 13.18
N SER A 5 9.93 -55.11 13.33
CA SER A 5 10.89 -54.02 13.49
C SER A 5 11.03 -53.17 12.22
N PHE A 6 10.88 -53.74 11.01
CA PHE A 6 10.90 -53.00 9.74
C PHE A 6 9.63 -52.14 9.53
N ALA A 7 8.48 -52.64 9.96
CA ALA A 7 7.21 -51.89 9.86
C ALA A 7 7.20 -50.68 10.81
N ILE A 8 7.73 -50.83 12.03
CA ILE A 8 7.83 -49.74 13.01
C ILE A 8 8.82 -48.67 12.55
N ALA A 9 9.97 -49.06 11.97
CA ALA A 9 10.94 -48.11 11.44
C ALA A 9 10.41 -47.34 10.20
N ALA A 10 9.67 -48.02 9.30
CA ALA A 10 9.04 -47.36 8.17
C ALA A 10 7.92 -46.37 8.59
N MET A 11 7.14 -46.74 9.61
CA MET A 11 6.09 -45.89 10.15
C MET A 11 6.67 -44.66 10.88
N ALA A 12 7.78 -44.82 11.61
CA ALA A 12 8.49 -43.73 12.25
C ALA A 12 9.15 -42.75 11.23
N LEU A 13 9.65 -43.30 10.10
CA LEU A 13 10.19 -42.49 9.01
C LEU A 13 9.09 -41.70 8.29
N CYS A 14 7.91 -42.30 8.04
CA CYS A 14 6.75 -41.61 7.49
C CYS A 14 6.20 -40.54 8.41
N LEU A 15 6.16 -40.78 9.73
CA LEU A 15 5.72 -39.81 10.72
C LEU A 15 6.71 -38.65 10.85
N ASN A 16 8.04 -38.92 10.75
CA ASN A 16 9.04 -37.84 10.75
C ASN A 16 9.03 -37.02 9.46
N THR A 17 8.81 -37.62 8.30
CA THR A 17 8.65 -36.87 7.04
C THR A 17 7.33 -36.07 7.02
N MET A 18 6.25 -36.61 7.58
CA MET A 18 5.01 -35.84 7.77
C MET A 18 5.22 -34.70 8.79
N ALA A 19 5.88 -34.94 9.92
CA ALA A 19 6.18 -33.90 10.92
C ALA A 19 7.14 -32.82 10.39
N GLN A 20 8.03 -33.13 9.46
CA GLN A 20 8.88 -32.13 8.78
C GLN A 20 8.09 -31.31 7.74
N ASN A 21 7.11 -31.91 7.07
CA ASN A 21 6.21 -31.16 6.16
C ASN A 21 5.22 -30.25 6.91
N TRP A 22 4.99 -30.45 8.19
CA TRP A 22 4.13 -29.59 9.03
C TRP A 22 4.83 -28.32 9.55
N ARG A 23 6.13 -28.16 9.32
CA ARG A 23 6.84 -26.90 9.48
C ARG A 23 6.85 -26.10 8.18
N GLN A 24 5.72 -25.98 7.49
CA GLN A 24 5.57 -24.84 6.59
C GLN A 24 5.73 -23.59 7.48
N GLN A 25 6.82 -22.90 7.25
CA GLN A 25 7.04 -21.63 7.93
C GLN A 25 5.87 -20.73 7.53
N GLY A 26 5.07 -20.33 8.53
CA GLY A 26 3.92 -19.43 8.30
C GLY A 26 4.37 -18.12 7.67
N SER A 27 3.45 -17.33 7.22
CA SER A 27 3.72 -15.95 6.85
C SER A 27 4.32 -15.18 8.02
N ARG A 28 5.13 -14.19 7.75
CA ARG A 28 5.74 -13.38 8.79
C ARG A 28 5.75 -11.89 8.46
N VAL A 29 5.90 -11.10 9.50
CA VAL A 29 6.04 -9.65 9.42
C VAL A 29 7.42 -9.29 9.95
N GLU A 30 8.17 -8.51 9.21
CA GLU A 30 9.48 -8.01 9.56
C GLU A 30 9.48 -6.49 9.63
N GLU A 31 10.08 -5.93 10.68
CA GLU A 31 10.28 -4.49 10.81
C GLU A 31 11.76 -4.16 10.56
N HIS A 32 12.00 -3.13 9.76
CA HIS A 32 13.33 -2.70 9.35
C HIS A 32 13.44 -1.18 9.35
N THR A 33 14.67 -0.70 9.31
CA THR A 33 15.02 0.70 9.13
C THR A 33 15.85 0.87 7.88
N VAL A 34 15.59 1.94 7.14
CA VAL A 34 16.40 2.41 6.01
C VAL A 34 16.93 3.81 6.29
N LYS A 35 18.19 4.02 6.03
CA LYS A 35 18.79 5.36 6.05
C LYS A 35 18.59 6.01 4.69
N SER A 36 18.02 7.22 4.68
CA SER A 36 17.78 8.00 3.47
C SER A 36 18.77 9.15 3.35
N GLU A 37 19.41 9.24 2.20
CA GLU A 37 20.23 10.39 1.85
C GLU A 37 19.39 11.57 1.36
N VAL A 38 18.23 11.31 0.75
CA VAL A 38 17.27 12.34 0.32
C VAL A 38 16.63 13.03 1.52
N LEU A 39 16.14 12.26 2.51
CA LEU A 39 15.47 12.80 3.69
C LEU A 39 16.44 13.23 4.80
N LYS A 40 17.72 12.84 4.71
CA LYS A 40 18.71 13.00 5.79
C LYS A 40 18.25 12.42 7.13
N ALA A 41 17.49 11.32 7.07
CA ALA A 41 16.85 10.69 8.23
C ALA A 41 16.75 9.17 8.03
N GLU A 42 16.59 8.46 9.14
CA GLU A 42 16.19 7.05 9.12
C GLU A 42 14.67 6.93 9.05
N ARG A 43 14.18 5.97 8.25
CA ARG A 43 12.76 5.64 8.12
C ARG A 43 12.54 4.17 8.39
N ASN A 44 11.50 3.88 9.18
CA ASN A 44 11.08 2.52 9.41
C ASN A 44 10.20 2.03 8.27
N TYR A 45 10.16 0.74 8.07
CA TYR A 45 9.19 0.08 7.20
C TYR A 45 8.90 -1.32 7.71
N THR A 46 7.73 -1.83 7.40
CA THR A 46 7.32 -3.18 7.74
C THR A 46 7.03 -3.96 6.46
N VAL A 47 7.42 -5.23 6.44
CA VAL A 47 7.21 -6.12 5.29
C VAL A 47 6.49 -7.38 5.75
N TYR A 48 5.38 -7.70 5.08
CA TYR A 48 4.77 -9.01 5.14
C TYR A 48 5.38 -9.91 4.07
N LEU A 49 5.83 -11.09 4.46
CA LEU A 49 6.32 -12.13 3.59
C LEU A 49 5.38 -13.35 3.65
N PRO A 50 4.96 -13.90 2.50
CA PRO A 50 4.00 -15.00 2.43
C PRO A 50 4.58 -16.29 3.04
N ALA A 51 3.69 -17.22 3.38
CA ALA A 51 4.06 -18.53 3.89
C ALA A 51 4.99 -19.24 2.91
N GLY A 52 6.03 -19.90 3.44
CA GLY A 52 7.00 -20.61 2.60
C GLY A 52 7.98 -19.73 1.82
N TYR A 53 8.02 -18.41 2.08
CA TYR A 53 8.92 -17.49 1.40
C TYR A 53 10.38 -17.99 1.41
N ASP A 54 10.94 -18.43 2.54
CA ASP A 54 12.34 -18.90 2.61
C ASP A 54 12.56 -20.30 2.02
N GLN A 55 11.49 -21.08 1.89
CA GLN A 55 11.56 -22.45 1.35
C GLN A 55 11.53 -22.47 -0.18
N HIS A 56 10.81 -21.51 -0.79
CA HIS A 56 10.64 -21.40 -2.23
C HIS A 56 11.54 -20.29 -2.80
N THR A 57 12.85 -20.50 -2.72
CA THR A 57 13.87 -19.49 -3.10
C THR A 57 13.84 -19.11 -4.57
N GLU A 58 13.26 -19.95 -5.42
CA GLU A 58 13.07 -19.73 -6.86
C GLU A 58 11.85 -18.84 -7.20
N ARG A 59 10.93 -18.67 -6.24
CA ARG A 59 9.72 -17.89 -6.48
C ARG A 59 9.95 -16.40 -6.35
N THR A 60 9.30 -15.64 -7.22
CA THR A 60 9.15 -14.19 -7.14
C THR A 60 7.69 -13.83 -6.95
N TYR A 61 7.44 -12.72 -6.28
CA TYR A 61 6.10 -12.32 -5.83
C TYR A 61 5.72 -10.94 -6.36
N PRO A 62 4.45 -10.66 -6.64
CA PRO A 62 3.98 -9.30 -6.81
C PRO A 62 4.14 -8.52 -5.50
N VAL A 63 4.17 -7.19 -5.60
CA VAL A 63 4.31 -6.29 -4.44
C VAL A 63 3.17 -5.29 -4.36
N LEU A 64 2.66 -5.12 -3.15
CA LEU A 64 1.75 -4.06 -2.76
C LEU A 64 2.46 -3.10 -1.80
N TYR A 65 2.64 -1.84 -2.21
CA TYR A 65 3.02 -0.76 -1.31
C TYR A 65 1.75 -0.20 -0.66
N LEU A 66 1.64 -0.32 0.67
CA LEU A 66 0.43 0.01 1.43
C LEU A 66 0.71 1.16 2.40
N LEU A 67 0.18 2.33 2.09
CA LEU A 67 0.49 3.59 2.74
C LEU A 67 -0.48 3.88 3.91
N HIS A 68 0.06 4.30 5.05
CA HIS A 68 -0.71 4.62 6.26
C HIS A 68 -1.28 6.06 6.25
N GLY A 69 -2.17 6.37 7.18
CA GLY A 69 -2.76 7.69 7.37
C GLY A 69 -1.86 8.68 8.11
N MET A 70 -2.33 9.93 8.23
CA MET A 70 -1.65 10.97 8.99
C MET A 70 -1.47 10.57 10.46
N ASN A 71 -0.31 10.90 11.04
CA ASN A 71 0.07 10.60 12.42
C ASN A 71 0.14 9.11 12.79
N ASP A 72 0.11 8.25 11.78
CA ASP A 72 0.32 6.82 11.92
C ASP A 72 1.77 6.44 11.56
N THR A 73 2.08 5.14 11.56
CA THR A 73 3.41 4.60 11.27
C THR A 73 3.33 3.39 10.33
N ASN A 74 4.49 2.86 9.94
CA ASN A 74 4.62 1.58 9.24
C ASN A 74 3.87 0.40 9.89
N LYS A 75 3.47 0.50 11.16
CA LYS A 75 2.82 -0.57 11.93
C LYS A 75 1.30 -0.56 11.85
N GLY A 76 0.67 0.59 11.58
CA GLY A 76 -0.77 0.78 11.70
C GLY A 76 -1.60 -0.25 10.94
N TRP A 77 -1.19 -0.62 9.73
CA TRP A 77 -1.87 -1.64 8.94
C TRP A 77 -1.80 -3.04 9.56
N TYR A 78 -0.75 -3.34 10.34
CA TYR A 78 -0.60 -4.63 11.02
C TYR A 78 -1.30 -4.65 12.37
N GLU A 79 -1.15 -3.59 13.17
CA GLU A 79 -1.67 -3.53 14.56
C GLU A 79 -3.18 -3.26 14.61
N ARG A 80 -3.70 -2.43 13.69
CA ARG A 80 -5.10 -2.00 13.67
C ARG A 80 -5.85 -2.50 12.42
N GLY A 81 -5.17 -2.55 11.28
CA GLY A 81 -5.73 -3.08 10.04
C GLY A 81 -5.71 -4.60 9.96
N HIS A 82 -4.90 -5.28 10.77
CA HIS A 82 -4.75 -6.75 10.78
C HIS A 82 -4.44 -7.33 9.39
N VAL A 83 -3.68 -6.58 8.58
CA VAL A 83 -3.45 -6.93 7.17
C VAL A 83 -2.80 -8.30 6.98
N LYS A 84 -1.94 -8.73 7.93
CA LYS A 84 -1.35 -10.07 7.91
C LYS A 84 -2.42 -11.15 7.99
N ASP A 85 -3.33 -11.06 8.96
CA ASP A 85 -4.34 -12.09 9.21
C ASP A 85 -5.33 -12.15 8.05
N VAL A 86 -5.73 -10.99 7.52
CA VAL A 86 -6.60 -10.90 6.33
C VAL A 86 -5.91 -11.53 5.11
N MET A 87 -4.63 -11.21 4.88
CA MET A 87 -3.87 -11.75 3.75
C MET A 87 -3.73 -13.27 3.85
N ASP A 88 -3.37 -13.78 5.03
CA ASP A 88 -3.25 -15.22 5.28
C ASP A 88 -4.58 -15.96 5.05
N GLN A 89 -5.69 -15.39 5.53
CA GLN A 89 -7.03 -15.94 5.31
C GLN A 89 -7.40 -15.99 3.82
N LEU A 90 -7.17 -14.90 3.09
CA LEU A 90 -7.52 -14.81 1.67
C LEU A 90 -6.64 -15.70 0.78
N VAL A 91 -5.38 -15.92 1.14
CA VAL A 91 -4.52 -16.90 0.47
C VAL A 91 -5.00 -18.32 0.76
N ALA A 92 -5.32 -18.63 2.02
CA ALA A 92 -5.80 -19.96 2.42
C ALA A 92 -7.15 -20.32 1.78
N SER A 93 -8.07 -19.35 1.63
CA SER A 93 -9.36 -19.55 0.96
C SER A 93 -9.24 -19.59 -0.58
N GLY A 94 -8.09 -19.21 -1.11
CA GLY A 94 -7.88 -19.11 -2.54
C GLY A 94 -8.44 -17.83 -3.17
N GLU A 95 -8.84 -16.82 -2.41
CA GLU A 95 -9.36 -15.54 -2.91
C GLU A 95 -8.25 -14.56 -3.30
N ALA A 96 -7.04 -14.70 -2.72
CA ALA A 96 -5.88 -13.91 -3.10
C ALA A 96 -4.68 -14.78 -3.47
N CYS A 97 -3.81 -14.27 -4.33
CA CYS A 97 -2.47 -14.83 -4.57
C CYS A 97 -1.50 -14.40 -3.48
N GLU A 98 -0.45 -15.17 -3.29
CA GLU A 98 0.68 -14.75 -2.45
C GLU A 98 1.31 -13.47 -3.02
N MET A 99 1.50 -12.46 -2.18
CA MET A 99 2.18 -11.20 -2.53
C MET A 99 3.00 -10.69 -1.34
N ILE A 100 3.98 -9.86 -1.61
CA ILE A 100 4.73 -9.12 -0.59
C ILE A 100 3.96 -7.81 -0.33
N ILE A 101 3.74 -7.45 0.95
CA ILE A 101 3.13 -6.17 1.32
C ILE A 101 4.15 -5.35 2.08
N VAL A 102 4.39 -4.13 1.63
CA VAL A 102 5.39 -3.22 2.19
C VAL A 102 4.70 -1.95 2.67
N THR A 103 4.88 -1.63 3.96
CA THR A 103 4.34 -0.41 4.56
C THR A 103 5.46 0.50 5.01
N PRO A 104 5.78 1.57 4.24
CA PRO A 104 6.78 2.55 4.65
C PRO A 104 6.21 3.52 5.69
N ASP A 105 7.07 4.09 6.52
CA ASP A 105 6.75 5.16 7.47
C ASP A 105 6.92 6.53 6.80
N ALA A 106 5.86 7.31 6.74
CA ALA A 106 5.82 8.63 6.10
C ALA A 106 6.16 9.79 7.06
N GLY A 107 6.67 9.50 8.24
CA GLY A 107 7.12 10.53 9.19
C GLY A 107 6.51 10.43 10.58
N GLY A 108 6.65 11.50 11.34
CA GLY A 108 6.23 11.57 12.74
C GLY A 108 4.83 12.17 12.92
N ASN A 109 4.56 12.64 14.15
CA ASN A 109 3.31 13.32 14.48
C ASN A 109 3.38 14.80 14.03
N ILE A 110 2.60 15.15 13.02
CA ILE A 110 2.56 16.52 12.47
C ILE A 110 2.04 17.55 13.47
N MET A 111 1.20 17.11 14.43
CA MET A 111 0.72 17.98 15.52
C MET A 111 1.82 18.32 16.54
N GLU A 112 2.93 17.58 16.53
CA GLU A 112 4.16 17.83 17.30
C GLU A 112 5.23 18.53 16.46
N ASP A 113 4.85 19.14 15.34
CA ASP A 113 5.75 19.78 14.38
C ASP A 113 6.82 18.82 13.81
N LYS A 114 6.47 17.54 13.61
CA LYS A 114 7.29 16.56 12.92
C LYS A 114 6.81 16.39 11.49
N TRP A 115 7.74 16.17 10.57
CA TRP A 115 7.37 15.87 9.18
C TRP A 115 6.48 14.62 9.10
N ASN A 116 5.43 14.71 8.29
CA ASN A 116 4.53 13.60 7.99
C ASN A 116 3.86 13.83 6.63
N GLY A 117 4.02 12.91 5.70
CA GLY A 117 3.41 13.01 4.38
C GLY A 117 4.21 12.35 3.27
N TYR A 118 3.53 12.08 2.17
CA TYR A 118 4.03 11.32 1.01
C TYR A 118 4.51 12.21 -0.14
N PHE A 119 4.35 13.53 -0.04
CA PHE A 119 4.70 14.47 -1.11
C PHE A 119 6.11 15.05 -0.91
N ASN A 120 6.67 15.64 -1.98
CA ASN A 120 7.81 16.50 -1.85
C ASN A 120 7.39 17.84 -1.26
N MET A 121 7.90 18.14 -0.09
CA MET A 121 7.69 19.39 0.65
C MET A 121 9.03 20.02 0.98
N GLU A 122 9.04 21.31 1.27
CA GLU A 122 10.27 21.97 1.71
C GLU A 122 10.83 21.30 2.96
N GLY A 123 12.05 20.77 2.87
CA GLY A 123 12.69 20.00 3.94
C GLY A 123 12.22 18.55 4.10
N TRP A 124 11.32 18.08 3.23
CA TRP A 124 10.81 16.71 3.27
C TRP A 124 10.47 16.20 1.86
N ASN A 125 11.46 15.73 1.13
CA ASN A 125 11.30 15.23 -0.25
C ASN A 125 10.94 13.75 -0.25
N TYR A 126 9.74 13.42 0.27
CA TYR A 126 9.37 12.03 0.51
C TYR A 126 9.07 11.25 -0.79
N GLU A 127 8.47 11.88 -1.81
CA GLU A 127 8.26 11.24 -3.11
C GLU A 127 9.59 10.83 -3.75
N ASP A 128 10.60 11.72 -3.71
CA ASP A 128 11.94 11.43 -4.21
C ASP A 128 12.61 10.29 -3.43
N PHE A 129 12.49 10.27 -2.11
CA PHE A 129 12.95 9.15 -1.29
C PHE A 129 12.26 7.86 -1.71
N PHE A 130 10.94 7.87 -1.85
CA PHE A 130 10.15 6.68 -2.18
C PHE A 130 10.56 6.07 -3.51
N PHE A 131 10.69 6.88 -4.57
CA PHE A 131 10.99 6.37 -5.91
C PHE A 131 12.47 6.16 -6.20
N ASN A 132 13.36 7.00 -5.64
CA ASN A 132 14.79 6.93 -5.97
C ASN A 132 15.60 6.08 -5.00
N GLU A 133 15.11 5.87 -3.76
CA GLU A 133 15.83 5.09 -2.75
C GLU A 133 15.03 3.88 -2.28
N PHE A 134 13.77 4.08 -1.82
CA PHE A 134 13.02 3.06 -1.11
C PHE A 134 12.57 1.91 -2.03
N VAL A 135 11.85 2.20 -3.11
CA VAL A 135 11.38 1.17 -4.05
C VAL A 135 12.53 0.36 -4.64
N PRO A 136 13.61 0.97 -5.16
CA PRO A 136 14.75 0.19 -5.66
C PRO A 136 15.40 -0.70 -4.60
N MET A 137 15.53 -0.20 -3.37
CA MET A 137 16.08 -0.97 -2.25
C MET A 137 15.20 -2.17 -1.91
N ILE A 138 13.88 -1.98 -1.79
CA ILE A 138 12.92 -3.05 -1.51
C ILE A 138 12.96 -4.11 -2.61
N GLU A 139 12.93 -3.71 -3.87
CA GLU A 139 12.90 -4.63 -5.00
C GLU A 139 14.22 -5.37 -5.21
N SER A 140 15.34 -4.83 -4.73
CA SER A 140 16.63 -5.52 -4.71
C SER A 140 16.77 -6.48 -3.53
N LYS A 141 16.14 -6.17 -2.38
CA LYS A 141 16.26 -6.94 -1.13
C LYS A 141 15.34 -8.17 -1.11
N TYR A 142 14.15 -8.06 -1.70
CA TYR A 142 13.15 -9.11 -1.67
C TYR A 142 12.91 -9.69 -3.06
N ARG A 143 12.44 -10.95 -3.13
CA ARG A 143 12.14 -11.62 -4.41
C ARG A 143 10.83 -11.09 -5.01
N ILE A 144 10.88 -9.89 -5.53
CA ILE A 144 9.76 -9.17 -6.15
C ILE A 144 9.84 -9.30 -7.67
N LYS A 145 8.68 -9.45 -8.31
CA LYS A 145 8.53 -9.23 -9.74
C LYS A 145 8.52 -7.73 -10.00
N ALA A 146 9.69 -7.17 -10.29
CA ALA A 146 9.93 -5.73 -10.37
C ALA A 146 9.45 -5.11 -11.70
N ASP A 147 8.21 -5.38 -12.09
CA ASP A 147 7.58 -4.81 -13.29
C ASP A 147 6.21 -4.19 -12.97
N LYS A 148 5.70 -3.39 -13.91
CA LYS A 148 4.42 -2.71 -13.76
C LYS A 148 3.27 -3.67 -13.47
N ALA A 149 3.20 -4.81 -14.16
CA ALA A 149 2.07 -5.74 -14.06
C ALA A 149 1.95 -6.37 -12.65
N HIS A 150 3.04 -6.36 -11.89
CA HIS A 150 3.12 -6.99 -10.57
C HIS A 150 3.38 -5.99 -9.43
N ARG A 151 3.21 -4.67 -9.69
CA ARG A 151 3.37 -3.62 -8.68
C ARG A 151 2.07 -2.85 -8.52
N ALA A 152 1.60 -2.73 -7.28
CA ALA A 152 0.43 -1.95 -6.93
C ALA A 152 0.71 -1.03 -5.73
N VAL A 153 -0.10 -0.01 -5.59
CA VAL A 153 -0.08 0.91 -4.46
C VAL A 153 -1.48 1.11 -3.90
N ALA A 154 -1.59 1.14 -2.59
CA ALA A 154 -2.83 1.44 -1.89
C ALA A 154 -2.56 2.27 -0.64
N GLY A 155 -3.59 2.84 -0.08
CA GLY A 155 -3.47 3.54 1.19
C GLY A 155 -4.79 4.08 1.70
N LEU A 156 -4.76 4.51 2.96
CA LEU A 156 -5.90 5.13 3.62
C LEU A 156 -5.63 6.62 3.89
N SER A 157 -6.67 7.46 3.86
CA SER A 157 -6.59 8.86 4.27
C SER A 157 -5.46 9.62 3.53
N MET A 158 -4.51 10.19 4.24
CA MET A 158 -3.30 10.80 3.68
C MET A 158 -2.54 9.82 2.78
N GLY A 159 -2.40 8.54 3.18
CA GLY A 159 -1.79 7.49 2.36
C GLY A 159 -2.61 7.12 1.14
N GLY A 160 -3.93 7.26 1.18
CA GLY A 160 -4.81 7.10 0.02
C GLY A 160 -4.57 8.19 -1.04
N GLY A 161 -4.42 9.44 -0.60
CA GLY A 161 -4.02 10.56 -1.47
C GLY A 161 -2.61 10.37 -2.03
N GLY A 162 -1.65 9.96 -1.19
CA GLY A 162 -0.29 9.62 -1.61
C GLY A 162 -0.26 8.49 -2.65
N ALA A 163 -0.97 7.39 -2.40
CA ALA A 163 -1.07 6.26 -3.34
C ALA A 163 -1.66 6.68 -4.69
N THR A 164 -2.73 7.49 -4.66
CA THR A 164 -3.37 8.01 -5.87
C THR A 164 -2.42 8.92 -6.64
N SER A 165 -1.78 9.88 -5.98
CA SER A 165 -0.81 10.78 -6.60
C SER A 165 0.38 10.02 -7.21
N TYR A 166 0.91 9.02 -6.50
CA TYR A 166 1.99 8.18 -7.01
C TYR A 166 1.59 7.43 -8.28
N ALA A 167 0.42 6.76 -8.26
CA ALA A 167 -0.06 6.05 -9.43
C ALA A 167 -0.43 6.97 -10.61
N GLN A 168 -0.81 8.23 -10.35
CA GLN A 168 -1.05 9.24 -11.38
C GLN A 168 0.24 9.74 -12.02
N ARG A 169 1.25 10.02 -11.22
CA ARG A 169 2.50 10.65 -11.67
C ARG A 169 3.51 9.64 -12.21
N HIS A 170 3.41 8.39 -11.76
CA HIS A 170 4.24 7.25 -12.16
C HIS A 170 3.37 6.11 -12.71
N ALA A 171 2.46 6.45 -13.63
CA ALA A 171 1.51 5.49 -14.20
C ALA A 171 2.19 4.35 -14.99
N ASP A 172 3.43 4.51 -15.38
CA ASP A 172 4.29 3.48 -15.97
C ASP A 172 4.80 2.44 -14.95
N MET A 173 4.75 2.75 -13.65
CA MET A 173 5.26 1.88 -12.60
C MET A 173 4.20 0.97 -11.98
N PHE A 174 2.92 1.36 -11.95
CA PHE A 174 1.87 0.66 -11.22
C PHE A 174 0.79 0.07 -12.12
N ALA A 175 0.43 -1.21 -11.88
CA ALA A 175 -0.73 -1.83 -12.51
C ALA A 175 -2.04 -1.33 -11.93
N ALA A 176 -2.07 -1.02 -10.63
CA ALA A 176 -3.29 -0.66 -9.92
C ALA A 176 -3.05 0.26 -8.73
N CYS A 177 -4.10 1.05 -8.41
CA CYS A 177 -4.21 1.87 -7.22
C CYS A 177 -5.55 1.60 -6.52
N TYR A 178 -5.53 1.44 -5.19
CA TYR A 178 -6.73 1.35 -4.35
C TYR A 178 -6.68 2.40 -3.24
N ALA A 179 -7.56 3.38 -3.32
CA ALA A 179 -7.62 4.52 -2.41
C ALA A 179 -8.77 4.35 -1.42
N MET A 180 -8.47 4.34 -0.11
CA MET A 180 -9.46 4.19 0.96
C MET A 180 -9.61 5.52 1.69
N SER A 181 -10.84 6.07 1.75
CA SER A 181 -11.09 7.32 2.49
C SER A 181 -10.04 8.39 2.20
N ALA A 182 -9.69 8.59 0.95
CA ALA A 182 -8.42 9.18 0.56
C ALA A 182 -8.45 10.71 0.59
N LEU A 183 -7.35 11.30 1.03
CA LEU A 183 -7.14 12.75 1.01
C LEU A 183 -6.77 13.19 -0.41
N MET A 184 -7.76 13.56 -1.22
CA MET A 184 -7.56 13.91 -2.64
C MET A 184 -7.25 15.41 -2.85
N HIS A 185 -7.76 16.26 -1.99
CA HIS A 185 -7.47 17.68 -1.84
C HIS A 185 -7.95 18.18 -0.47
N LEU A 186 -7.52 19.37 -0.07
CA LEU A 186 -7.92 20.03 1.19
C LEU A 186 -8.35 21.49 0.92
N PRO A 187 -9.12 22.10 1.83
CA PRO A 187 -9.22 23.55 1.86
C PRO A 187 -7.82 24.18 1.95
N PRO A 188 -7.53 25.23 1.17
CA PRO A 188 -6.20 25.81 1.12
C PRO A 188 -5.77 26.38 2.47
N ALA A 189 -4.50 26.16 2.85
CA ALA A 189 -3.89 26.87 3.97
C ALA A 189 -3.69 28.35 3.62
N SER A 190 -3.67 29.23 4.61
CA SER A 190 -3.35 30.63 4.36
C SER A 190 -1.87 30.81 3.99
N ALA A 191 -1.56 31.80 3.16
CA ALA A 191 -0.20 32.12 2.77
C ALA A 191 0.68 32.46 4.01
N GLU A 192 0.10 33.06 5.04
CA GLU A 192 0.79 33.37 6.29
C GLU A 192 1.18 32.08 7.04
N GLN A 193 0.28 31.10 7.14
CA GLN A 193 0.57 29.81 7.78
C GLN A 193 1.66 29.04 7.04
N VAL A 194 1.65 29.06 5.71
CA VAL A 194 2.71 28.44 4.89
C VAL A 194 4.05 29.16 5.09
N ALA A 195 4.04 30.49 5.11
CA ALA A 195 5.24 31.32 5.29
C ALA A 195 5.91 31.14 6.67
N THR A 196 5.17 30.72 7.70
CA THR A 196 5.73 30.41 9.02
C THR A 196 6.48 29.07 9.07
N GLY A 197 6.41 28.25 8.02
CA GLY A 197 6.98 26.91 8.00
C GLY A 197 6.18 25.89 8.83
N ASN A 198 4.93 26.21 9.17
CA ASN A 198 4.02 25.27 9.86
C ASN A 198 3.84 24.00 9.04
N LYS A 199 4.21 22.85 9.59
CA LYS A 199 4.24 21.58 8.84
C LYS A 199 2.86 21.11 8.39
N MET A 200 1.79 21.39 9.16
CA MET A 200 0.42 21.12 8.73
C MET A 200 0.04 21.99 7.52
N ALA A 201 0.41 23.26 7.53
CA ALA A 201 0.15 24.17 6.41
C ALA A 201 0.95 23.76 5.17
N LEU A 202 2.20 23.36 5.34
CA LEU A 202 3.06 22.84 4.26
C LEU A 202 2.50 21.53 3.69
N LEU A 203 1.99 20.62 4.53
CA LEU A 203 1.33 19.40 4.09
C LEU A 203 0.04 19.72 3.31
N THR A 204 -0.78 20.66 3.82
CA THR A 204 -2.01 21.10 3.14
C THR A 204 -1.70 21.72 1.78
N ASP A 205 -0.70 22.59 1.71
CA ASP A 205 -0.25 23.20 0.46
C ASP A 205 0.28 22.14 -0.52
N ALA A 206 1.08 21.19 -0.02
CA ALA A 206 1.57 20.09 -0.84
C ALA A 206 0.42 19.21 -1.35
N ALA A 207 -0.53 18.80 -0.48
CA ALA A 207 -1.70 18.01 -0.88
C ALA A 207 -2.48 18.72 -2.00
N ASN A 208 -2.59 20.04 -1.96
CA ASN A 208 -3.27 20.82 -3.01
C ASN A 208 -2.43 20.96 -4.29
N ARG A 209 -1.12 21.16 -4.18
CA ARG A 209 -0.21 21.15 -5.36
C ARG A 209 -0.17 19.79 -6.05
N TYR A 210 -0.36 18.72 -5.29
CA TYR A 210 -0.47 17.33 -5.76
C TYR A 210 -1.92 16.86 -5.85
N SER A 211 -2.90 17.79 -5.92
CA SER A 211 -4.31 17.47 -5.99
C SER A 211 -4.59 16.39 -7.03
N CYS A 212 -5.08 15.24 -6.55
CA CYS A 212 -5.43 14.12 -7.42
C CYS A 212 -6.57 14.45 -8.37
N VAL A 213 -7.47 15.33 -7.95
CA VAL A 213 -8.62 15.81 -8.73
C VAL A 213 -8.15 16.72 -9.86
N ASP A 214 -7.34 17.74 -9.53
CA ASP A 214 -6.84 18.69 -10.52
C ASP A 214 -5.87 18.07 -11.50
N TYR A 215 -5.13 17.05 -11.09
CA TYR A 215 -4.27 16.27 -11.99
C TYR A 215 -5.06 15.66 -13.15
N VAL A 216 -6.22 15.05 -12.86
CA VAL A 216 -7.10 14.46 -13.88
C VAL A 216 -7.79 15.55 -14.70
N LYS A 217 -8.31 16.60 -14.04
CA LYS A 217 -8.99 17.72 -14.67
C LYS A 217 -8.12 18.46 -15.69
N GLY A 218 -6.84 18.65 -15.34
CA GLY A 218 -5.85 19.30 -16.20
C GLY A 218 -5.13 18.35 -17.19
N ALA A 219 -5.48 17.07 -17.22
CA ALA A 219 -4.80 16.10 -18.06
C ALA A 219 -5.06 16.29 -19.55
N ASP A 220 -4.01 16.38 -20.35
CA ASP A 220 -4.07 16.24 -21.81
C ASP A 220 -4.36 14.78 -22.22
N GLU A 221 -4.51 14.50 -23.50
CA GLU A 221 -4.87 13.16 -23.96
C GLU A 221 -3.74 12.15 -23.75
N ALA A 222 -2.48 12.58 -23.85
CA ALA A 222 -1.34 11.69 -23.55
C ALA A 222 -1.32 11.24 -22.10
N ARG A 223 -1.55 12.16 -21.16
CA ARG A 223 -1.67 11.86 -19.73
C ARG A 223 -2.91 10.99 -19.43
N LYS A 224 -4.05 11.28 -20.04
CA LYS A 224 -5.24 10.43 -19.92
C LYS A 224 -4.97 9.01 -20.39
N GLN A 225 -4.21 8.83 -21.46
CA GLN A 225 -3.82 7.52 -21.96
C GLN A 225 -2.93 6.77 -20.93
N GLN A 226 -1.99 7.46 -20.29
CA GLN A 226 -1.20 6.88 -19.20
C GLN A 226 -2.10 6.47 -18.02
N LEU A 227 -3.03 7.32 -17.59
CA LEU A 227 -3.97 7.02 -16.52
C LEU A 227 -4.89 5.84 -16.85
N ARG A 228 -5.29 5.65 -18.11
CA ARG A 228 -6.09 4.48 -18.56
C ARG A 228 -5.33 3.16 -18.48
N SER A 229 -4.00 3.20 -18.36
CA SER A 229 -3.16 2.01 -18.21
C SER A 229 -3.05 1.50 -16.78
N VAL A 230 -3.63 2.21 -15.81
CA VAL A 230 -3.70 1.83 -14.39
C VAL A 230 -5.13 1.44 -14.05
N GLN A 231 -5.30 0.42 -13.23
CA GLN A 231 -6.60 0.03 -12.68
C GLN A 231 -6.88 0.83 -11.40
N TRP A 232 -7.99 1.55 -11.36
CA TRP A 232 -8.32 2.47 -10.27
C TRP A 232 -9.49 1.98 -9.44
N PHE A 233 -9.36 2.07 -8.12
CA PHE A 233 -10.43 1.81 -7.18
C PHE A 233 -10.46 2.85 -6.07
N ILE A 234 -11.63 3.44 -5.82
CA ILE A 234 -11.91 4.36 -4.71
C ILE A 234 -12.92 3.68 -3.78
N ASP A 235 -12.62 3.62 -2.49
CA ASP A 235 -13.48 3.03 -1.45
C ASP A 235 -13.61 4.03 -0.29
N CYS A 236 -14.79 4.57 -0.05
CA CYS A 236 -15.03 5.59 0.96
C CYS A 236 -16.38 5.38 1.62
N GLY A 237 -16.44 5.53 2.94
CA GLY A 237 -17.69 5.49 3.68
C GLY A 237 -18.54 6.72 3.41
N ASP A 238 -19.87 6.59 3.48
CA ASP A 238 -20.82 7.69 3.27
C ASP A 238 -20.82 8.71 4.41
N ASP A 239 -20.39 8.29 5.62
CA ASP A 239 -20.21 9.18 6.79
C ASP A 239 -18.76 9.71 6.93
N ASP A 240 -17.89 9.45 5.95
CA ASP A 240 -16.49 9.89 5.98
C ASP A 240 -16.40 11.38 5.59
N PHE A 241 -15.71 12.19 6.40
CA PHE A 241 -15.52 13.62 6.11
C PHE A 241 -14.72 13.90 4.83
N LEU A 242 -14.05 12.91 4.26
CA LEU A 242 -13.38 12.98 2.96
C LEU A 242 -14.23 12.43 1.81
N PHE A 243 -15.50 12.08 2.06
CA PHE A 243 -16.36 11.50 1.05
C PHE A 243 -16.46 12.35 -0.21
N ASP A 244 -16.74 13.63 -0.06
CA ASP A 244 -16.92 14.54 -1.19
C ASP A 244 -15.67 14.63 -2.08
N CYS A 245 -14.47 14.72 -1.50
CA CYS A 245 -13.25 14.80 -2.30
C CYS A 245 -12.91 13.48 -3.02
N ASN A 246 -13.33 12.34 -2.49
CA ASN A 246 -13.23 11.05 -3.18
C ASN A 246 -14.23 10.96 -4.34
N LEU A 247 -15.45 11.48 -4.14
CA LEU A 247 -16.47 11.55 -5.19
C LEU A 247 -16.03 12.51 -6.31
N ASP A 248 -15.41 13.64 -5.98
CA ASP A 248 -14.86 14.59 -6.96
C ASP A 248 -13.85 13.92 -7.88
N LEU A 249 -12.89 13.16 -7.34
CA LEU A 249 -11.94 12.42 -8.17
C LEU A 249 -12.65 11.41 -9.08
N TYR A 250 -13.60 10.64 -8.54
CA TYR A 250 -14.36 9.69 -9.34
C TYR A 250 -15.10 10.37 -10.51
N GLN A 251 -15.72 11.52 -10.27
CA GLN A 251 -16.41 12.29 -11.29
C GLN A 251 -15.46 12.79 -12.39
N GLU A 252 -14.28 13.31 -12.02
CA GLU A 252 -13.27 13.76 -12.98
C GLU A 252 -12.69 12.58 -13.80
N MET A 253 -12.44 11.43 -13.17
CA MET A 253 -12.06 10.21 -13.90
C MET A 253 -13.10 9.81 -14.94
N ARG A 254 -14.39 9.85 -14.59
CA ARG A 254 -15.49 9.55 -15.53
C ARG A 254 -15.55 10.54 -16.68
N LYS A 255 -15.45 11.87 -16.42
CA LYS A 255 -15.41 12.92 -17.45
C LYS A 255 -14.24 12.70 -18.41
N ALA A 256 -13.08 12.30 -17.87
CA ALA A 256 -11.88 12.00 -18.65
C ALA A 256 -11.91 10.63 -19.37
N ARG A 257 -12.99 9.85 -19.20
CA ARG A 257 -13.12 8.47 -19.73
C ARG A 257 -12.01 7.54 -19.23
N ILE A 258 -11.61 7.71 -17.97
CA ILE A 258 -10.69 6.82 -17.27
C ILE A 258 -11.55 5.88 -16.43
N ALA A 259 -11.40 4.57 -16.65
CA ALA A 259 -12.13 3.57 -15.88
C ALA A 259 -11.69 3.61 -14.40
N CYS A 260 -12.64 3.80 -13.51
CA CYS A 260 -12.42 3.84 -12.08
C CYS A 260 -13.60 3.16 -11.38
N GLN A 261 -13.33 2.23 -10.48
CA GLN A 261 -14.35 1.64 -9.63
C GLN A 261 -14.58 2.54 -8.42
N LEU A 262 -15.83 2.71 -8.02
CA LEU A 262 -16.22 3.39 -6.79
C LEU A 262 -17.03 2.43 -5.93
N ARG A 263 -16.66 2.28 -4.69
CA ARG A 263 -17.42 1.59 -3.65
C ARG A 263 -17.77 2.58 -2.54
N VAL A 264 -19.04 2.69 -2.28
CA VAL A 264 -19.56 3.45 -1.14
C VAL A 264 -20.32 2.46 -0.26
N ARG A 265 -20.12 2.52 1.03
CA ARG A 265 -20.82 1.72 2.03
C ARG A 265 -20.91 2.46 3.35
N ASP A 266 -21.86 2.05 4.17
CA ASP A 266 -22.04 2.58 5.52
C ASP A 266 -20.73 2.56 6.32
N GLY A 267 -20.39 3.69 6.94
CA GLY A 267 -19.23 3.87 7.77
C GLY A 267 -18.46 5.17 7.54
N GLY A 268 -17.58 5.47 8.48
CA GLY A 268 -16.79 6.69 8.52
C GLY A 268 -15.29 6.46 8.43
N HIS A 269 -14.52 7.47 8.87
CA HIS A 269 -13.05 7.51 8.83
C HIS A 269 -12.43 6.67 9.95
N THR A 270 -12.58 5.35 9.90
CA THR A 270 -12.21 4.44 11.00
C THR A 270 -11.42 3.21 10.54
N TRP A 271 -10.69 2.61 11.47
CA TRP A 271 -9.94 1.38 11.22
C TRP A 271 -10.85 0.19 10.92
N GLU A 272 -12.07 0.13 11.46
CA GLU A 272 -13.06 -0.90 11.15
C GLU A 272 -13.43 -0.86 9.65
N TYR A 273 -13.62 0.36 9.12
CA TYR A 273 -13.87 0.55 7.71
C TYR A 273 -12.71 0.05 6.85
N TRP A 274 -11.48 0.48 7.16
CA TRP A 274 -10.28 0.14 6.38
C TRP A 274 -9.89 -1.33 6.52
N HIS A 275 -10.02 -1.92 7.72
CA HIS A 275 -9.85 -3.36 7.91
C HIS A 275 -10.79 -4.15 6.98
N SER A 276 -12.08 -3.81 6.97
CA SER A 276 -13.06 -4.50 6.11
C SER A 276 -12.83 -4.23 4.62
N ALA A 277 -12.22 -3.09 4.25
CA ALA A 277 -11.85 -2.79 2.88
C ALA A 277 -10.75 -3.72 2.32
N LEU A 278 -9.86 -4.25 3.19
CA LEU A 278 -8.83 -5.20 2.78
C LEU A 278 -9.40 -6.46 2.12
N TYR A 279 -10.58 -6.93 2.56
CA TYR A 279 -11.27 -8.09 1.96
C TYR A 279 -11.77 -7.82 0.53
N THR A 280 -11.75 -6.57 0.07
CA THR A 280 -11.99 -6.20 -1.34
C THR A 280 -10.68 -5.87 -2.04
N ALA A 281 -9.80 -5.12 -1.39
CA ALA A 281 -8.57 -4.62 -1.99
C ALA A 281 -7.57 -5.74 -2.33
N LEU A 282 -7.33 -6.68 -1.42
CA LEU A 282 -6.37 -7.76 -1.65
C LEU A 282 -6.80 -8.72 -2.77
N PRO A 283 -8.06 -9.20 -2.84
CA PRO A 283 -8.55 -9.95 -4.01
C PRO A 283 -8.57 -9.11 -5.30
N TYR A 284 -8.81 -7.81 -5.22
CA TYR A 284 -8.74 -6.93 -6.39
C TYR A 284 -7.34 -6.92 -7.00
N PHE A 285 -6.30 -6.71 -6.18
CA PHE A 285 -4.92 -6.77 -6.65
C PHE A 285 -4.53 -8.17 -7.16
N SER A 286 -4.96 -9.20 -6.47
CA SER A 286 -4.71 -10.59 -6.88
C SER A 286 -5.17 -10.87 -8.30
N ARG A 287 -6.39 -10.43 -8.67
CA ARG A 287 -6.92 -10.58 -10.04
C ARG A 287 -6.09 -9.81 -11.07
N ILE A 288 -5.58 -8.65 -10.71
CA ILE A 288 -4.75 -7.82 -11.60
C ILE A 288 -3.37 -8.46 -11.80
N PHE A 289 -2.81 -9.07 -10.77
CA PHE A 289 -1.54 -9.78 -10.83
C PHE A 289 -1.61 -11.14 -11.56
N GLY A 290 -2.78 -11.53 -12.05
CA GLY A 290 -2.94 -12.68 -12.94
C GLY A 290 -3.37 -13.97 -12.24
N LYS A 291 -4.08 -13.85 -11.11
CA LYS A 291 -4.76 -14.97 -10.50
C LYS A 291 -6.14 -15.18 -11.09
#